data_0667b45f7c3f7e057d2a7f0a14acacbe
#
_entry.id   0667b45f7c3f7e057d2a7f0a14acacbe
#
_cell.length_a   1.000
_cell.length_b   1.000
_cell.length_c   1.000
_cell.angle_alpha   90.00
_cell.angle_beta   90.00
_cell.angle_gamma   90.00
#
_symmetry.space_group_name_H-M   'P 1'
#
loop_
_entity.id
_entity.type
_entity.pdbx_description
1 polymer ?
#
loop_
_entity_poly.entity_id
_entity_poly.type
_entity_poly.pdbx_seq_one_letter_code
_entity_poly.pdbx_strand_id
1 'polypeptide(L)'
;MGNPDIPPPRFVVDKLCEVARKKHVHGYSSSRGIPRLRKAVANFYKKRFGVELDPEGEVILTIGAKEGYSHLMLAMLSAGETAIVPTPTYPIHYYAPIIVGAEVRALPLPMELEEEEFQEEFLRRLYEVYNSTMPNPKVLVISFPHNPTTITVSLDFFKEVIKFAKKNELWVVHDNAYADIYFDDYVPPSILEVEGAKEVAVELYSLSKSFSMAGWRVAFAVGNEILIRNLMRLKSYLDYGVFTPIQVAAIVALESDYSVIRNIAKVYEKRRNHLVEGLSRIGWKVKKPRATMFVWAKIPEYFTKVKGMDSLEFSKFLLYEAGVAVSPGVGFGKNGEGWVRFALVENEMRIKQAIRGIRKAFRKTGFYDAGG
;
A
#
# COMPACT_ATOMS: atom_id res chain seq x y z
N MET A 1 -5.95 12.32 -4.85
CA MET A 1 -5.42 10.97 -5.17
C MET A 1 -3.99 10.86 -4.64
N GLY A 2 -3.53 9.64 -4.26
CA GLY A 2 -2.12 9.44 -3.83
C GLY A 2 -1.18 9.18 -5.01
N ASN A 3 -1.13 10.10 -5.96
CA ASN A 3 -0.21 10.03 -7.09
C ASN A 3 1.10 10.72 -6.74
N PRO A 4 2.27 10.05 -6.78
CA PRO A 4 3.56 10.69 -6.57
C PRO A 4 3.75 11.88 -7.50
N ASP A 5 4.17 13.02 -6.96
CA ASP A 5 4.49 14.24 -7.69
C ASP A 5 5.99 14.40 -7.97
N ILE A 6 6.81 13.63 -7.26
CA ILE A 6 8.25 13.58 -7.45
C ILE A 6 8.54 12.80 -8.74
N PRO A 7 9.40 13.31 -9.65
CA PRO A 7 9.75 12.57 -10.86
C PRO A 7 10.61 11.33 -10.53
N PRO A 8 10.60 10.31 -11.41
CA PRO A 8 11.55 9.19 -11.31
C PRO A 8 13.00 9.68 -11.38
N PRO A 9 13.97 8.91 -10.85
CA PRO A 9 15.38 9.25 -10.98
C PRO A 9 15.80 9.42 -12.44
N ARG A 10 16.55 10.48 -12.74
CA ARG A 10 16.91 10.84 -14.12
C ARG A 10 17.61 9.70 -14.87
N PHE A 11 18.54 8.98 -14.22
CA PHE A 11 19.24 7.87 -14.84
C PHE A 11 18.33 6.71 -15.27
N VAL A 12 17.18 6.53 -14.58
CA VAL A 12 16.14 5.54 -14.96
C VAL A 12 15.42 5.99 -16.22
N VAL A 13 15.06 7.28 -16.29
CA VAL A 13 14.44 7.89 -17.49
C VAL A 13 15.39 7.85 -18.69
N ASP A 14 16.66 8.21 -18.48
CA ASP A 14 17.70 8.17 -19.52
C ASP A 14 17.87 6.75 -20.07
N LYS A 15 17.84 5.71 -19.21
CA LYS A 15 17.89 4.30 -19.64
C LYS A 15 16.66 3.90 -20.46
N LEU A 16 15.47 4.33 -20.08
CA LEU A 16 14.26 4.11 -20.88
C LEU A 16 14.43 4.69 -22.29
N CYS A 17 14.87 5.95 -22.39
CA CYS A 17 15.06 6.64 -23.67
C CYS A 17 16.15 5.98 -24.53
N GLU A 18 17.26 5.54 -23.93
CA GLU A 18 18.33 4.79 -24.60
C GLU A 18 17.79 3.50 -25.22
N VAL A 19 17.09 2.70 -24.42
CA VAL A 19 16.63 1.37 -24.85
C VAL A 19 15.48 1.50 -25.86
N ALA A 20 14.56 2.44 -25.69
CA ALA A 20 13.43 2.64 -26.60
C ALA A 20 13.84 2.99 -28.03
N ARG A 21 15.06 3.48 -28.26
CA ARG A 21 15.60 3.74 -29.61
C ARG A 21 16.08 2.49 -30.33
N LYS A 22 16.20 1.35 -29.66
CA LYS A 22 16.71 0.09 -30.24
C LYS A 22 15.60 -0.62 -31.02
N LYS A 23 15.85 -1.00 -32.26
CA LYS A 23 14.84 -1.58 -33.18
C LYS A 23 14.21 -2.88 -32.70
N HIS A 24 14.95 -3.70 -31.92
CA HIS A 24 14.54 -5.06 -31.53
C HIS A 24 13.74 -5.14 -30.22
N VAL A 25 13.39 -4.00 -29.60
CA VAL A 25 12.71 -3.97 -28.28
C VAL A 25 11.22 -3.74 -28.34
N HIS A 26 10.64 -3.58 -29.54
CA HIS A 26 9.26 -3.20 -29.75
C HIS A 26 8.29 -4.38 -29.93
N GLY A 27 8.81 -5.61 -30.01
CA GLY A 27 7.97 -6.81 -30.05
C GLY A 27 7.30 -7.10 -28.69
N TYR A 28 6.34 -8.00 -28.70
CA TYR A 28 5.72 -8.48 -27.47
C TYR A 28 6.75 -9.04 -26.50
N SER A 29 6.63 -8.66 -25.23
CA SER A 29 7.41 -9.20 -24.13
C SER A 29 6.68 -10.34 -23.45
N SER A 30 7.43 -11.22 -22.78
CA SER A 30 6.84 -12.28 -21.95
C SER A 30 6.01 -11.69 -20.82
N SER A 31 4.81 -12.21 -20.59
CA SER A 31 3.92 -11.81 -19.48
C SER A 31 4.55 -11.99 -18.09
N ARG A 32 5.51 -12.91 -17.94
CA ARG A 32 6.25 -13.13 -16.69
C ARG A 32 7.40 -12.14 -16.45
N GLY A 33 7.72 -11.30 -17.43
CA GLY A 33 8.88 -10.41 -17.40
C GLY A 33 10.17 -11.06 -17.92
N ILE A 34 11.12 -10.23 -18.38
CA ILE A 34 12.41 -10.72 -18.91
C ILE A 34 13.26 -11.35 -17.80
N PRO A 35 14.04 -12.42 -18.08
CA PRO A 35 14.83 -13.14 -17.07
C PRO A 35 15.76 -12.25 -16.26
N ARG A 36 16.41 -11.28 -16.90
CA ARG A 36 17.30 -10.35 -16.22
C ARG A 36 16.56 -9.47 -15.19
N LEU A 37 15.30 -9.08 -15.46
CA LEU A 37 14.51 -8.31 -14.51
C LEU A 37 14.13 -9.17 -13.30
N ARG A 38 13.68 -10.42 -13.51
CA ARG A 38 13.35 -11.32 -12.41
C ARG A 38 14.55 -11.59 -11.50
N LYS A 39 15.75 -11.75 -12.10
CA LYS A 39 17.00 -11.87 -11.34
C LYS A 39 17.32 -10.59 -10.56
N ALA A 40 17.10 -9.41 -11.15
CA ALA A 40 17.29 -8.13 -10.44
C ALA A 40 16.33 -7.99 -9.24
N VAL A 41 15.09 -8.47 -9.38
CA VAL A 41 14.11 -8.51 -8.27
C VAL A 41 14.59 -9.45 -7.16
N ALA A 42 15.03 -10.67 -7.49
CA ALA A 42 15.56 -11.62 -6.50
C ALA A 42 16.77 -11.03 -5.76
N ASN A 43 17.70 -10.40 -6.47
CA ASN A 43 18.86 -9.74 -5.86
C ASN A 43 18.45 -8.56 -4.96
N PHE A 44 17.45 -7.78 -5.36
CA PHE A 44 16.91 -6.69 -4.55
C PHE A 44 16.30 -7.21 -3.25
N TYR A 45 15.49 -8.27 -3.29
CA TYR A 45 14.91 -8.90 -2.10
C TYR A 45 15.99 -9.45 -1.16
N LYS A 46 17.01 -10.10 -1.70
CA LYS A 46 18.17 -10.57 -0.92
C LYS A 46 18.88 -9.41 -0.22
N LYS A 47 19.15 -8.32 -0.95
CA LYS A 47 19.86 -7.15 -0.40
C LYS A 47 19.01 -6.37 0.61
N ARG A 48 17.71 -6.20 0.33
CA ARG A 48 16.83 -5.33 1.11
C ARG A 48 16.21 -6.03 2.32
N PHE A 49 15.83 -7.30 2.18
CA PHE A 49 15.09 -8.07 3.17
C PHE A 49 15.80 -9.34 3.63
N GLY A 50 16.95 -9.67 3.08
CA GLY A 50 17.63 -10.94 3.37
C GLY A 50 16.91 -12.17 2.78
N VAL A 51 15.92 -11.99 1.91
CA VAL A 51 15.07 -13.06 1.36
C VAL A 51 15.66 -13.62 0.08
N GLU A 52 15.96 -14.91 0.06
CA GLU A 52 16.37 -15.64 -1.13
C GLU A 52 15.15 -16.05 -1.95
N LEU A 53 15.14 -15.69 -3.24
CA LEU A 53 14.07 -16.02 -4.19
C LEU A 53 14.64 -16.72 -5.41
N ASP A 54 13.97 -17.77 -5.89
CA ASP A 54 14.20 -18.32 -7.21
C ASP A 54 13.59 -17.41 -8.28
N PRO A 55 14.40 -16.77 -9.16
CA PRO A 55 13.86 -15.87 -10.20
C PRO A 55 13.00 -16.60 -11.24
N GLU A 56 13.06 -17.93 -11.33
CA GLU A 56 12.28 -18.70 -12.30
C GLU A 56 10.93 -19.17 -11.74
N GLY A 57 10.85 -19.54 -10.45
CA GLY A 57 9.65 -20.08 -9.83
C GLY A 57 8.94 -19.12 -8.88
N GLU A 58 9.67 -18.20 -8.25
CA GLU A 58 9.14 -17.38 -7.13
C GLU A 58 9.02 -15.88 -7.48
N VAL A 59 9.23 -15.47 -8.73
CA VAL A 59 9.17 -14.06 -9.16
C VAL A 59 8.41 -13.91 -10.48
N ILE A 60 7.44 -13.00 -10.51
CA ILE A 60 6.73 -12.60 -11.73
C ILE A 60 6.53 -11.08 -11.79
N LEU A 61 6.72 -10.51 -12.99
CA LEU A 61 6.38 -9.11 -13.28
C LEU A 61 4.87 -8.92 -13.40
N THR A 62 4.36 -7.82 -12.88
CA THR A 62 2.95 -7.42 -13.02
C THR A 62 2.83 -5.98 -13.54
N ILE A 63 1.70 -5.67 -14.19
CA ILE A 63 1.40 -4.34 -14.74
C ILE A 63 0.92 -3.42 -13.61
N GLY A 64 1.83 -3.19 -12.64
CA GLY A 64 1.57 -2.56 -11.34
C GLY A 64 0.94 -3.54 -10.34
N ALA A 65 1.09 -3.24 -9.04
CA ALA A 65 0.58 -4.11 -7.95
C ALA A 65 -0.94 -4.32 -8.01
N LYS A 66 -1.68 -3.33 -8.47
CA LYS A 66 -3.15 -3.42 -8.59
C LYS A 66 -3.60 -4.51 -9.56
N GLU A 67 -2.94 -4.61 -10.71
CA GLU A 67 -3.19 -5.69 -11.67
C GLU A 67 -2.73 -7.03 -11.10
N GLY A 68 -1.51 -7.09 -10.57
CA GLY A 68 -0.98 -8.31 -9.96
C GLY A 68 -1.88 -8.87 -8.86
N TYR A 69 -2.39 -8.00 -7.99
CA TYR A 69 -3.35 -8.38 -6.96
C TYR A 69 -4.67 -8.91 -7.55
N SER A 70 -5.25 -8.19 -8.53
CA SER A 70 -6.51 -8.58 -9.14
C SER A 70 -6.40 -9.95 -9.85
N HIS A 71 -5.29 -10.17 -10.55
CA HIS A 71 -5.03 -11.44 -11.21
C HIS A 71 -4.69 -12.56 -10.22
N LEU A 72 -4.04 -12.27 -9.08
CA LEU A 72 -3.90 -13.24 -7.99
C LEU A 72 -5.26 -13.68 -7.47
N MET A 73 -6.18 -12.75 -7.20
CA MET A 73 -7.54 -13.12 -6.76
C MET A 73 -8.24 -14.00 -7.78
N LEU A 74 -8.12 -13.68 -9.07
CA LEU A 74 -8.69 -14.50 -10.16
C LEU A 74 -8.03 -15.89 -10.27
N ALA A 75 -6.75 -16.00 -9.91
CA ALA A 75 -6.03 -17.28 -9.93
C ALA A 75 -6.26 -18.15 -8.67
N MET A 76 -6.70 -17.54 -7.57
CA MET A 76 -6.76 -18.17 -6.24
C MET A 76 -8.19 -18.45 -5.77
N LEU A 77 -9.19 -17.70 -6.26
CA LEU A 77 -10.55 -17.73 -5.77
C LEU A 77 -11.54 -18.11 -6.87
N SER A 78 -12.56 -18.85 -6.48
CA SER A 78 -13.74 -19.17 -7.27
C SER A 78 -15.00 -18.57 -6.65
N ALA A 79 -16.10 -18.57 -7.41
CA ALA A 79 -17.39 -18.10 -6.90
C ALA A 79 -17.79 -18.89 -5.64
N GLY A 80 -18.23 -18.17 -4.60
CA GLY A 80 -18.63 -18.72 -3.31
C GLY A 80 -17.49 -19.01 -2.33
N GLU A 81 -16.23 -18.88 -2.75
CA GLU A 81 -15.10 -18.90 -1.81
C GLU A 81 -14.94 -17.55 -1.11
N THR A 82 -14.23 -17.52 0.01
CA THR A 82 -14.16 -16.31 0.85
C THR A 82 -12.75 -15.81 1.04
N ALA A 83 -12.58 -14.48 0.93
CA ALA A 83 -11.38 -13.76 1.35
C ALA A 83 -11.64 -12.94 2.63
N ILE A 84 -10.69 -12.96 3.57
CA ILE A 84 -10.66 -12.02 4.71
C ILE A 84 -9.88 -10.78 4.30
N VAL A 85 -10.50 -9.61 4.46
CA VAL A 85 -9.90 -8.32 4.08
C VAL A 85 -10.03 -7.33 5.24
N PRO A 86 -8.90 -6.82 5.78
CA PRO A 86 -8.92 -5.73 6.76
C PRO A 86 -9.62 -4.49 6.21
N THR A 87 -10.38 -3.80 7.06
CA THR A 87 -11.12 -2.58 6.67
C THR A 87 -10.99 -1.48 7.74
N PRO A 88 -10.85 -0.19 7.36
CA PRO A 88 -10.83 0.35 5.99
C PRO A 88 -9.60 -0.12 5.20
N THR A 89 -9.67 -0.14 3.87
CA THR A 89 -8.57 -0.63 3.02
C THR A 89 -8.50 0.09 1.68
N TYR A 90 -7.40 -0.11 0.96
CA TYR A 90 -7.32 0.32 -0.44
C TYR A 90 -8.37 -0.44 -1.27
N PRO A 91 -9.25 0.25 -2.02
CA PRO A 91 -10.47 -0.35 -2.57
C PRO A 91 -10.28 -1.65 -3.35
N ILE A 92 -9.17 -1.81 -4.07
CA ILE A 92 -8.94 -3.03 -4.86
C ILE A 92 -8.84 -4.28 -3.99
N HIS A 93 -8.35 -4.16 -2.74
CA HIS A 93 -8.25 -5.32 -1.84
C HIS A 93 -9.62 -5.90 -1.51
N TYR A 94 -10.62 -5.04 -1.43
CA TYR A 94 -12.00 -5.43 -1.16
C TYR A 94 -12.74 -5.87 -2.42
N TYR A 95 -12.56 -5.13 -3.53
CA TYR A 95 -13.36 -5.34 -4.73
C TYR A 95 -12.83 -6.43 -5.67
N ALA A 96 -11.54 -6.73 -5.71
CA ALA A 96 -11.04 -7.77 -6.60
C ALA A 96 -11.59 -9.17 -6.27
N PRO A 97 -11.69 -9.62 -5.00
CA PRO A 97 -12.40 -10.86 -4.68
C PRO A 97 -13.86 -10.87 -5.15
N ILE A 98 -14.58 -9.74 -4.99
CA ILE A 98 -15.97 -9.62 -5.44
C ILE A 98 -16.08 -9.72 -6.96
N ILE A 99 -15.17 -9.10 -7.70
CA ILE A 99 -15.15 -9.15 -9.18
C ILE A 99 -15.02 -10.59 -9.70
N VAL A 100 -14.32 -11.45 -8.98
CA VAL A 100 -14.19 -12.88 -9.34
C VAL A 100 -15.32 -13.77 -8.80
N GLY A 101 -16.33 -13.16 -8.14
CA GLY A 101 -17.49 -13.87 -7.61
C GLY A 101 -17.29 -14.46 -6.21
N ALA A 102 -16.17 -14.14 -5.55
CA ALA A 102 -15.90 -14.57 -4.19
C ALA A 102 -16.58 -13.65 -3.16
N GLU A 103 -16.77 -14.13 -1.95
CA GLU A 103 -17.22 -13.34 -0.82
C GLU A 103 -16.06 -12.64 -0.09
N VAL A 104 -16.36 -11.50 0.51
CA VAL A 104 -15.41 -10.79 1.37
C VAL A 104 -15.92 -10.75 2.79
N ARG A 105 -15.12 -11.25 3.72
CA ARG A 105 -15.31 -11.04 5.15
C ARG A 105 -14.42 -9.91 5.62
N ALA A 106 -15.06 -8.80 5.99
CA ALA A 106 -14.37 -7.63 6.51
C ALA A 106 -13.78 -7.93 7.90
N LEU A 107 -12.50 -7.57 8.09
CA LEU A 107 -11.82 -7.60 9.37
C LEU A 107 -11.61 -6.14 9.82
N PRO A 108 -12.47 -5.58 10.72
CA PRO A 108 -12.34 -4.20 11.15
C PRO A 108 -11.00 -3.95 11.86
N LEU A 109 -10.23 -2.97 11.36
CA LEU A 109 -8.95 -2.60 11.96
C LEU A 109 -9.17 -1.83 13.29
N PRO A 110 -8.45 -2.16 14.38
CA PRO A 110 -8.48 -1.40 15.62
C PRO A 110 -7.58 -0.16 15.53
N MET A 111 -7.99 0.83 14.71
CA MET A 111 -7.17 1.96 14.28
C MET A 111 -6.74 2.95 15.40
N GLU A 112 -7.39 2.90 16.55
CA GLU A 112 -7.12 3.83 17.66
C GLU A 112 -6.06 3.30 18.63
N LEU A 113 -5.70 2.02 18.51
CA LEU A 113 -4.72 1.36 19.38
C LEU A 113 -3.28 1.70 18.98
N GLU A 114 -2.38 1.64 19.95
CA GLU A 114 -0.94 1.69 19.69
C GLU A 114 -0.45 0.35 19.12
N GLU A 115 0.79 0.33 18.63
CA GLU A 115 1.25 -0.77 17.75
C GLU A 115 1.15 -2.17 18.38
N GLU A 116 1.57 -2.31 19.64
CA GLU A 116 1.55 -3.62 20.33
C GLU A 116 0.11 -4.09 20.55
N GLU A 117 -0.73 -3.23 21.14
CA GLU A 117 -2.16 -3.51 21.35
C GLU A 117 -2.90 -3.75 20.02
N PHE A 118 -2.52 -3.00 18.96
CA PHE A 118 -3.08 -3.19 17.62
C PHE A 118 -2.79 -4.59 17.11
N GLN A 119 -1.55 -5.07 17.25
CA GLN A 119 -1.15 -6.37 16.71
C GLN A 119 -1.88 -7.52 17.43
N GLU A 120 -2.01 -7.45 18.73
CA GLU A 120 -2.75 -8.44 19.54
C GLU A 120 -4.24 -8.44 19.16
N GLU A 121 -4.87 -7.28 19.13
CA GLU A 121 -6.29 -7.14 18.82
C GLU A 121 -6.60 -7.53 17.36
N PHE A 122 -5.70 -7.25 16.41
CA PHE A 122 -5.83 -7.71 15.04
C PHE A 122 -5.87 -9.24 14.96
N LEU A 123 -4.96 -9.93 15.64
CA LEU A 123 -4.89 -11.39 15.66
C LEU A 123 -6.12 -12.00 16.33
N ARG A 124 -6.60 -11.40 17.42
CA ARG A 124 -7.82 -11.82 18.09
C ARG A 124 -9.04 -11.72 17.14
N ARG A 125 -9.21 -10.59 16.47
CA ARG A 125 -10.27 -10.39 15.48
C ARG A 125 -10.13 -11.32 14.27
N LEU A 126 -8.91 -11.54 13.80
CA LEU A 126 -8.65 -12.49 12.71
C LEU A 126 -9.16 -13.89 13.07
N TYR A 127 -8.84 -14.35 14.28
CA TYR A 127 -9.33 -15.63 14.79
C TYR A 127 -10.86 -15.70 14.84
N GLU A 128 -11.52 -14.65 15.34
CA GLU A 128 -12.98 -14.57 15.42
C GLU A 128 -13.64 -14.56 14.03
N VAL A 129 -13.13 -13.75 13.11
CA VAL A 129 -13.66 -13.68 11.74
C VAL A 129 -13.48 -15.01 11.03
N TYR A 130 -12.32 -15.65 11.16
CA TYR A 130 -12.07 -16.96 10.55
C TYR A 130 -13.03 -18.02 11.07
N ASN A 131 -13.18 -18.16 12.38
CA ASN A 131 -14.03 -19.19 12.98
C ASN A 131 -15.55 -18.96 12.78
N SER A 132 -15.96 -17.72 12.56
CA SER A 132 -17.36 -17.37 12.28
C SER A 132 -17.74 -17.42 10.79
N THR A 133 -16.80 -17.77 9.92
CA THR A 133 -17.01 -17.79 8.46
C THR A 133 -17.08 -19.21 7.93
N MET A 134 -18.20 -19.53 7.23
CA MET A 134 -18.39 -20.82 6.57
C MET A 134 -18.83 -20.59 5.12
N PRO A 135 -18.25 -21.29 4.14
CA PRO A 135 -17.08 -22.17 4.27
C PRO A 135 -15.84 -21.41 4.73
N ASN A 136 -14.84 -22.15 5.22
CA ASN A 136 -13.58 -21.54 5.70
C ASN A 136 -12.95 -20.63 4.65
N PRO A 137 -12.48 -19.44 5.04
CA PRO A 137 -11.81 -18.53 4.13
C PRO A 137 -10.57 -19.17 3.49
N LYS A 138 -10.31 -18.81 2.24
CA LYS A 138 -9.15 -19.30 1.46
C LYS A 138 -7.96 -18.34 1.49
N VAL A 139 -8.24 -17.04 1.57
CA VAL A 139 -7.22 -15.99 1.42
C VAL A 139 -7.36 -14.96 2.53
N LEU A 140 -6.27 -14.62 3.17
CA LEU A 140 -6.10 -13.40 3.97
C LEU A 140 -5.33 -12.38 3.14
N VAL A 141 -5.91 -11.20 2.97
CA VAL A 141 -5.25 -10.05 2.33
C VAL A 141 -4.76 -9.11 3.41
N ILE A 142 -3.50 -8.73 3.38
CA ILE A 142 -2.94 -7.70 4.28
C ILE A 142 -2.10 -6.70 3.48
N SER A 143 -1.94 -5.51 4.01
CA SER A 143 -1.09 -4.46 3.43
C SER A 143 -0.48 -3.63 4.55
N PHE A 144 0.81 -3.76 4.78
CA PHE A 144 1.55 -2.99 5.78
C PHE A 144 2.94 -2.62 5.24
N PRO A 145 3.32 -1.32 5.28
CA PRO A 145 2.60 -0.14 5.80
C PRO A 145 1.27 0.10 5.09
N HIS A 146 0.23 0.42 5.87
CA HIS A 146 -1.17 0.34 5.43
C HIS A 146 -1.68 1.61 4.72
N ASN A 147 -2.39 1.44 3.63
CA ASN A 147 -3.19 2.47 2.96
C ASN A 147 -4.69 2.15 3.15
N PRO A 148 -5.48 2.97 3.86
CA PRO A 148 -5.26 4.40 4.13
C PRO A 148 -4.69 4.73 5.52
N THR A 149 -4.68 3.81 6.48
CA THR A 149 -4.55 4.10 7.91
C THR A 149 -3.13 4.43 8.37
N THR A 150 -2.14 4.22 7.50
CA THR A 150 -0.71 4.40 7.78
C THR A 150 -0.13 3.50 8.90
N ILE A 151 -0.89 2.52 9.34
CA ILE A 151 -0.48 1.56 10.37
C ILE A 151 0.74 0.78 9.89
N THR A 152 1.65 0.56 10.82
CA THR A 152 2.88 -0.21 10.64
C THR A 152 2.86 -1.41 11.59
N VAL A 153 3.60 -2.45 11.25
CA VAL A 153 3.68 -3.68 12.05
C VAL A 153 5.13 -4.15 12.17
N SER A 154 5.39 -4.99 13.17
CA SER A 154 6.69 -5.63 13.38
C SER A 154 6.83 -6.93 12.58
N LEU A 155 8.06 -7.47 12.52
CA LEU A 155 8.29 -8.81 11.96
C LEU A 155 7.60 -9.89 12.82
N ASP A 156 7.52 -9.69 14.13
CA ASP A 156 6.86 -10.66 15.04
C ASP A 156 5.36 -10.75 14.77
N PHE A 157 4.71 -9.66 14.40
CA PHE A 157 3.34 -9.70 13.89
C PHE A 157 3.21 -10.63 12.68
N PHE A 158 4.10 -10.52 11.70
CA PHE A 158 4.07 -11.41 10.54
C PHE A 158 4.35 -12.87 10.89
N LYS A 159 5.18 -13.16 11.91
CA LYS A 159 5.38 -14.53 12.40
C LYS A 159 4.07 -15.15 12.90
N GLU A 160 3.29 -14.40 13.68
CA GLU A 160 2.00 -14.88 14.17
C GLU A 160 0.97 -15.03 13.04
N VAL A 161 0.95 -14.10 12.05
CA VAL A 161 0.10 -14.23 10.86
C VAL A 161 0.43 -15.48 10.04
N ILE A 162 1.72 -15.76 9.79
CA ILE A 162 2.16 -16.95 9.05
C ILE A 162 1.83 -18.23 9.82
N LYS A 163 2.07 -18.26 11.14
CA LYS A 163 1.70 -19.38 12.00
C LYS A 163 0.19 -19.66 11.95
N PHE A 164 -0.63 -18.62 12.03
CA PHE A 164 -2.08 -18.72 11.88
C PHE A 164 -2.47 -19.26 10.49
N ALA A 165 -1.88 -18.74 9.44
CA ALA A 165 -2.15 -19.14 8.07
C ALA A 165 -1.81 -20.61 7.80
N LYS A 166 -0.64 -21.06 8.26
CA LYS A 166 -0.20 -22.49 8.13
C LYS A 166 -1.14 -23.42 8.88
N LYS A 167 -1.54 -23.06 10.10
CA LYS A 167 -2.45 -23.87 10.91
C LYS A 167 -3.84 -24.05 10.27
N ASN A 168 -4.30 -23.03 9.54
CA ASN A 168 -5.66 -22.97 9.01
C ASN A 168 -5.73 -23.15 7.48
N GLU A 169 -4.65 -23.57 6.84
CA GLU A 169 -4.54 -23.75 5.38
C GLU A 169 -4.98 -22.51 4.59
N LEU A 170 -4.60 -21.33 5.09
CA LEU A 170 -5.00 -20.03 4.56
C LEU A 170 -3.85 -19.43 3.74
N TRP A 171 -4.11 -19.03 2.50
CA TRP A 171 -3.16 -18.27 1.73
C TRP A 171 -3.07 -16.82 2.22
N VAL A 172 -1.89 -16.23 2.20
CA VAL A 172 -1.68 -14.82 2.55
C VAL A 172 -1.19 -14.04 1.34
N VAL A 173 -1.87 -12.94 1.04
CA VAL A 173 -1.41 -11.97 0.04
C VAL A 173 -1.08 -10.67 0.74
N HIS A 174 0.20 -10.28 0.73
CA HIS A 174 0.69 -9.05 1.33
C HIS A 174 0.97 -8.00 0.24
N ASP A 175 0.23 -6.90 0.23
CA ASP A 175 0.54 -5.74 -0.61
C ASP A 175 1.51 -4.81 0.11
N ASN A 176 2.80 -4.88 -0.26
CA ASN A 176 3.91 -4.14 0.32
C ASN A 176 4.33 -2.93 -0.54
N ALA A 177 3.36 -2.26 -1.16
CA ALA A 177 3.62 -1.13 -2.06
C ALA A 177 4.32 0.07 -1.39
N TYR A 178 4.30 0.16 -0.08
CA TYR A 178 4.91 1.24 0.72
C TYR A 178 6.15 0.79 1.51
N ALA A 179 6.73 -0.36 1.19
CA ALA A 179 7.92 -0.94 1.84
C ALA A 179 9.09 0.04 2.05
N ASP A 180 9.25 1.00 1.15
CA ASP A 180 10.40 1.90 1.16
C ASP A 180 10.05 3.37 1.43
N ILE A 181 8.78 3.70 1.66
CA ILE A 181 8.36 5.03 2.11
C ILE A 181 8.16 4.97 3.62
N TYR A 182 9.26 5.05 4.36
CA TYR A 182 9.29 4.98 5.81
C TYR A 182 10.20 6.04 6.42
N PHE A 183 9.96 6.35 7.68
CA PHE A 183 10.51 7.51 8.38
C PHE A 183 10.95 7.14 9.79
N ASP A 184 11.72 8.05 10.39
CA ASP A 184 12.24 7.88 11.74
C ASP A 184 13.05 6.55 11.81
N ASP A 185 12.99 5.81 12.90
CA ASP A 185 13.76 4.57 13.14
C ASP A 185 13.00 3.30 12.69
N TYR A 186 11.83 3.45 12.07
CA TYR A 186 11.07 2.30 11.58
C TYR A 186 11.57 1.83 10.21
N VAL A 187 11.72 0.54 10.05
CA VAL A 187 12.02 -0.12 8.77
C VAL A 187 10.97 -1.20 8.52
N PRO A 188 10.15 -1.06 7.47
CA PRO A 188 9.12 -2.06 7.16
C PRO A 188 9.74 -3.43 6.85
N PRO A 189 9.30 -4.50 7.54
CA PRO A 189 9.69 -5.86 7.18
C PRO A 189 8.92 -6.36 5.95
N SER A 190 9.49 -7.34 5.27
CA SER A 190 8.75 -8.20 4.34
C SER A 190 8.15 -9.38 5.10
N ILE A 191 6.93 -9.80 4.74
CA ILE A 191 6.35 -11.02 5.30
C ILE A 191 7.21 -12.25 4.96
N LEU A 192 7.94 -12.21 3.85
CA LEU A 192 8.80 -13.30 3.39
C LEU A 192 10.10 -13.44 4.20
N GLU A 193 10.42 -12.50 5.11
CA GLU A 193 11.51 -12.65 6.09
C GLU A 193 11.16 -13.70 7.16
N VAL A 194 9.88 -14.04 7.31
CA VAL A 194 9.45 -15.08 8.26
C VAL A 194 9.78 -16.45 7.70
N GLU A 195 10.43 -17.27 8.50
CA GLU A 195 10.74 -18.66 8.14
C GLU A 195 9.46 -19.44 7.80
N GLY A 196 9.48 -20.13 6.65
CA GLY A 196 8.32 -20.87 6.14
C GLY A 196 7.21 -20.00 5.53
N ALA A 197 7.36 -18.67 5.46
CA ALA A 197 6.34 -17.80 4.85
C ALA A 197 6.08 -18.15 3.38
N LYS A 198 7.10 -18.53 2.62
CA LYS A 198 6.96 -18.94 1.22
C LYS A 198 6.08 -20.20 1.01
N GLU A 199 5.79 -20.95 2.06
CA GLU A 199 4.84 -22.07 1.96
C GLU A 199 3.40 -21.61 1.75
N VAL A 200 3.03 -20.42 2.25
CA VAL A 200 1.64 -19.94 2.29
C VAL A 200 1.46 -18.49 1.80
N ALA A 201 2.52 -17.74 1.50
CA ALA A 201 2.41 -16.31 1.23
C ALA A 201 2.98 -15.89 -0.12
N VAL A 202 2.35 -14.85 -0.70
CA VAL A 202 2.85 -14.05 -1.82
C VAL A 202 2.86 -12.59 -1.40
N GLU A 203 3.94 -11.88 -1.75
CA GLU A 203 4.08 -10.45 -1.53
C GLU A 203 4.09 -9.71 -2.87
N LEU A 204 3.41 -8.55 -2.89
CA LEU A 204 3.42 -7.61 -4.00
C LEU A 204 4.34 -6.44 -3.66
N TYR A 205 5.32 -6.17 -4.51
CA TYR A 205 6.21 -5.02 -4.39
C TYR A 205 6.09 -4.13 -5.63
N SER A 206 6.11 -2.81 -5.47
CA SER A 206 5.86 -1.86 -6.56
C SER A 206 6.92 -0.76 -6.65
N LEU A 207 7.43 -0.50 -7.87
CA LEU A 207 8.29 0.66 -8.14
C LEU A 207 7.52 1.99 -8.16
N SER A 208 6.18 1.94 -8.13
CA SER A 208 5.31 3.13 -8.19
C SER A 208 5.62 4.16 -7.11
N LYS A 209 5.99 3.71 -5.89
CA LYS A 209 6.24 4.58 -4.75
C LYS A 209 7.72 4.69 -4.44
N SER A 210 8.44 3.57 -4.39
CA SER A 210 9.87 3.53 -4.10
C SER A 210 10.72 4.36 -5.07
N PHE A 211 10.36 4.35 -6.36
CA PHE A 211 11.10 5.05 -7.42
C PHE A 211 10.26 6.11 -8.14
N SER A 212 9.10 6.50 -7.61
CA SER A 212 8.19 7.47 -8.26
C SER A 212 7.79 7.07 -9.69
N MET A 213 7.66 5.78 -9.97
CA MET A 213 7.37 5.22 -11.30
C MET A 213 5.89 4.80 -11.44
N ALA A 214 4.94 5.53 -10.84
CA ALA A 214 3.54 5.13 -10.79
C ALA A 214 2.90 4.94 -12.18
N GLY A 215 3.19 5.83 -13.12
CA GLY A 215 2.69 5.75 -14.51
C GLY A 215 3.35 4.64 -15.36
N TRP A 216 4.48 4.10 -14.94
CA TRP A 216 5.24 3.10 -15.67
C TRP A 216 4.65 1.70 -15.54
N ARG A 217 3.78 1.49 -14.58
CA ARG A 217 3.08 0.22 -14.33
C ARG A 217 4.01 -0.98 -14.14
N VAL A 218 4.99 -0.86 -13.24
CA VAL A 218 5.95 -1.93 -12.89
C VAL A 218 5.80 -2.32 -11.44
N ALA A 219 5.48 -3.57 -11.21
CA ALA A 219 5.44 -4.21 -9.90
C ALA A 219 5.77 -5.70 -10.04
N PHE A 220 5.89 -6.38 -8.93
CA PHE A 220 6.25 -7.80 -8.87
C PHE A 220 5.35 -8.51 -7.87
N ALA A 221 5.00 -9.77 -8.18
CA ALA A 221 4.53 -10.72 -7.19
C ALA A 221 5.67 -11.71 -6.93
N VAL A 222 5.97 -11.95 -5.66
CA VAL A 222 7.06 -12.82 -5.22
C VAL A 222 6.64 -13.72 -4.06
N GLY A 223 7.22 -14.89 -3.93
CA GLY A 223 6.96 -15.81 -2.81
C GLY A 223 6.55 -17.19 -3.25
N ASN A 224 5.42 -17.70 -2.75
CA ASN A 224 4.98 -19.08 -2.96
C ASN A 224 4.98 -19.48 -4.45
N GLU A 225 5.76 -20.53 -4.78
CA GLU A 225 5.95 -20.99 -6.17
C GLU A 225 4.65 -21.43 -6.85
N ILE A 226 3.73 -22.05 -6.11
CA ILE A 226 2.46 -22.55 -6.67
C ILE A 226 1.58 -21.35 -7.07
N LEU A 227 1.47 -20.34 -6.21
CA LEU A 227 0.70 -19.14 -6.48
C LEU A 227 1.30 -18.31 -7.62
N ILE A 228 2.63 -18.18 -7.65
CA ILE A 228 3.34 -17.50 -8.74
C ILE A 228 3.15 -18.25 -10.07
N ARG A 229 3.23 -19.58 -10.08
CA ARG A 229 2.99 -20.40 -11.28
C ARG A 229 1.54 -20.27 -11.78
N ASN A 230 0.55 -20.26 -10.87
CA ASN A 230 -0.85 -20.06 -11.23
C ASN A 230 -1.09 -18.66 -11.82
N LEU A 231 -0.52 -17.63 -11.20
CA LEU A 231 -0.57 -16.26 -11.73
C LEU A 231 0.10 -16.19 -13.11
N MET A 232 1.25 -16.82 -13.29
CA MET A 232 1.99 -16.88 -14.56
C MET A 232 1.14 -17.53 -15.66
N ARG A 233 0.49 -18.65 -15.35
CA ARG A 233 -0.43 -19.34 -16.27
C ARG A 233 -1.60 -18.46 -16.66
N LEU A 234 -2.26 -17.84 -15.69
CA LEU A 234 -3.38 -16.92 -15.92
C LEU A 234 -2.96 -15.75 -16.83
N LYS A 235 -1.86 -15.07 -16.49
CA LYS A 235 -1.34 -13.93 -17.26
C LYS A 235 -0.98 -14.32 -18.70
N SER A 236 -0.52 -15.53 -18.94
CA SER A 236 -0.20 -15.98 -20.30
C SER A 236 -1.42 -16.00 -21.25
N TYR A 237 -2.63 -16.00 -20.71
CA TYR A 237 -3.88 -15.94 -21.48
C TYR A 237 -4.51 -14.55 -21.49
N LEU A 238 -4.20 -13.69 -20.50
CA LEU A 238 -4.86 -12.40 -20.33
C LEU A 238 -4.06 -11.22 -20.89
N ASP A 239 -2.74 -11.28 -20.84
CA ASP A 239 -1.88 -10.17 -21.23
C ASP A 239 -0.53 -10.62 -21.78
N TYR A 240 0.17 -9.67 -22.38
CA TYR A 240 1.60 -9.74 -22.68
C TYR A 240 2.37 -8.94 -21.62
N GLY A 241 3.71 -9.10 -21.59
CA GLY A 241 4.56 -8.38 -20.64
C GLY A 241 4.60 -6.87 -20.88
N VAL A 242 5.03 -6.15 -19.86
CA VAL A 242 5.32 -4.73 -19.92
C VAL A 242 6.35 -4.44 -21.02
N PHE A 243 6.21 -3.32 -21.71
CA PHE A 243 7.14 -2.85 -22.77
C PHE A 243 8.61 -3.01 -22.34
N THR A 244 9.41 -3.70 -23.16
CA THR A 244 10.79 -4.11 -22.80
C THR A 244 11.68 -2.97 -22.32
N PRO A 245 11.68 -1.77 -22.91
CA PRO A 245 12.45 -0.63 -22.40
C PRO A 245 12.13 -0.25 -20.96
N ILE A 246 10.87 -0.34 -20.56
CA ILE A 246 10.45 -0.10 -19.16
C ILE A 246 11.06 -1.15 -18.24
N GLN A 247 11.06 -2.41 -18.64
CA GLN A 247 11.66 -3.50 -17.86
C GLN A 247 13.17 -3.31 -17.67
N VAL A 248 13.87 -2.89 -18.70
CA VAL A 248 15.32 -2.61 -18.62
C VAL A 248 15.60 -1.40 -17.72
N ALA A 249 14.78 -0.35 -17.80
CA ALA A 249 14.89 0.78 -16.89
C ALA A 249 14.60 0.39 -15.43
N ALA A 250 13.65 -0.52 -15.20
CA ALA A 250 13.36 -1.07 -13.88
C ALA A 250 14.54 -1.85 -13.29
N ILE A 251 15.31 -2.59 -14.13
CA ILE A 251 16.54 -3.25 -13.69
C ILE A 251 17.52 -2.22 -13.12
N VAL A 252 17.76 -1.14 -13.84
CA VAL A 252 18.70 -0.09 -13.43
C VAL A 252 18.23 0.59 -12.14
N ALA A 253 16.91 0.76 -11.95
CA ALA A 253 16.35 1.26 -10.71
C ALA A 253 16.64 0.30 -9.53
N LEU A 254 16.34 -1.00 -9.67
CA LEU A 254 16.54 -2.01 -8.63
C LEU A 254 18.03 -2.25 -8.28
N GLU A 255 18.93 -2.15 -9.27
CA GLU A 255 20.37 -2.29 -9.09
C GLU A 255 21.05 -1.03 -8.56
N SER A 256 20.34 0.09 -8.45
CA SER A 256 20.88 1.36 -7.96
C SER A 256 21.18 1.34 -6.45
N ASP A 257 21.92 2.34 -6.00
CA ASP A 257 22.16 2.52 -4.58
C ASP A 257 20.86 2.83 -3.83
N TYR A 258 20.68 2.22 -2.66
CA TYR A 258 19.45 2.37 -1.86
C TYR A 258 19.20 3.81 -1.39
N SER A 259 20.23 4.66 -1.37
CA SER A 259 20.10 6.08 -1.05
C SER A 259 19.16 6.82 -2.01
N VAL A 260 19.00 6.34 -3.26
CA VAL A 260 18.03 6.89 -4.23
C VAL A 260 16.62 6.81 -3.66
N ILE A 261 16.22 5.65 -3.17
CA ILE A 261 14.91 5.43 -2.54
C ILE A 261 14.79 6.29 -1.26
N ARG A 262 15.83 6.29 -0.42
CA ARG A 262 15.83 7.07 0.83
C ARG A 262 15.70 8.57 0.57
N ASN A 263 16.26 9.09 -0.50
CA ASN A 263 16.10 10.50 -0.87
C ASN A 263 14.66 10.83 -1.26
N ILE A 264 13.96 9.93 -1.94
CA ILE A 264 12.52 10.07 -2.22
C ILE A 264 11.72 10.05 -0.92
N ALA A 265 11.97 9.09 -0.03
CA ALA A 265 11.30 8.98 1.27
C ALA A 265 11.48 10.23 2.14
N LYS A 266 12.69 10.82 2.17
CA LYS A 266 12.98 12.05 2.91
C LYS A 266 12.12 13.25 2.49
N VAL A 267 11.70 13.31 1.23
CA VAL A 267 10.77 14.37 0.78
C VAL A 267 9.41 14.21 1.45
N TYR A 268 8.88 12.99 1.46
CA TYR A 268 7.61 12.70 2.16
C TYR A 268 7.70 12.86 3.67
N GLU A 269 8.85 12.54 4.28
CA GLU A 269 9.11 12.76 5.69
C GLU A 269 9.02 14.25 6.08
N LYS A 270 9.66 15.13 5.32
CA LYS A 270 9.57 16.58 5.53
C LYS A 270 8.13 17.07 5.40
N ARG A 271 7.41 16.63 4.39
CA ARG A 271 6.01 16.99 4.16
C ARG A 271 5.10 16.49 5.27
N ARG A 272 5.30 15.24 5.75
CA ARG A 272 4.62 14.69 6.91
C ARG A 272 4.82 15.56 8.14
N ASN A 273 6.07 15.90 8.45
CA ASN A 273 6.40 16.72 9.62
C ASN A 273 5.67 18.07 9.55
N HIS A 274 5.77 18.79 8.41
CA HIS A 274 5.08 20.06 8.23
C HIS A 274 3.55 19.96 8.38
N LEU A 275 2.93 18.90 7.85
CA LEU A 275 1.48 18.72 7.94
C LEU A 275 1.07 18.41 9.37
N VAL A 276 1.69 17.42 10.01
CA VAL A 276 1.33 16.98 11.37
C VAL A 276 1.53 18.11 12.39
N GLU A 277 2.68 18.79 12.37
CA GLU A 277 2.94 19.94 13.23
C GLU A 277 1.96 21.09 12.99
N GLY A 278 1.68 21.37 11.70
CA GLY A 278 0.77 22.44 11.34
C GLY A 278 -0.66 22.17 11.78
N LEU A 279 -1.16 20.94 11.63
CA LEU A 279 -2.48 20.55 12.12
C LEU A 279 -2.54 20.59 13.66
N SER A 280 -1.49 20.12 14.34
CA SER A 280 -1.41 20.19 15.81
C SER A 280 -1.51 21.63 16.32
N ARG A 281 -0.83 22.59 15.67
CA ARG A 281 -0.86 24.03 16.04
C ARG A 281 -2.23 24.68 15.88
N ILE A 282 -3.15 24.07 15.18
CA ILE A 282 -4.52 24.57 15.00
C ILE A 282 -5.57 23.73 15.76
N GLY A 283 -5.12 22.92 16.74
CA GLY A 283 -5.96 22.09 17.58
C GLY A 283 -6.39 20.75 16.99
N TRP A 284 -5.92 20.40 15.79
CA TRP A 284 -6.20 19.12 15.17
C TRP A 284 -5.05 18.15 15.39
N LYS A 285 -5.07 17.43 16.49
CA LYS A 285 -4.04 16.41 16.81
C LYS A 285 -4.26 15.18 15.96
N VAL A 286 -3.21 14.79 15.23
CA VAL A 286 -3.19 13.59 14.37
C VAL A 286 -1.99 12.71 14.72
N LYS A 287 -2.15 11.39 14.62
CA LYS A 287 -1.03 10.45 14.82
C LYS A 287 0.01 10.68 13.74
N LYS A 288 1.28 10.79 14.13
CA LYS A 288 2.41 10.96 13.22
C LYS A 288 2.73 9.61 12.55
N PRO A 289 2.52 9.44 11.24
CA PRO A 289 2.79 8.17 10.58
C PRO A 289 4.29 7.89 10.48
N ARG A 290 4.68 6.63 10.69
CA ARG A 290 6.07 6.18 10.51
C ARG A 290 6.38 5.70 9.09
N ALA A 291 5.36 5.58 8.25
CA ALA A 291 5.49 5.14 6.86
C ALA A 291 4.35 5.67 5.99
N THR A 292 4.42 5.40 4.70
CA THR A 292 3.51 5.80 3.63
C THR A 292 3.64 7.28 3.21
N MET A 293 2.96 7.64 2.15
CA MET A 293 2.84 9.04 1.68
C MET A 293 1.52 9.68 2.09
N PHE A 294 0.96 9.24 3.25
CA PHE A 294 -0.34 9.68 3.75
C PHE A 294 -0.27 10.10 5.21
N VAL A 295 -1.30 10.87 5.62
CA VAL A 295 -1.67 11.07 7.02
C VAL A 295 -3.14 10.69 7.15
N TRP A 296 -3.44 9.76 8.05
CA TRP A 296 -4.78 9.34 8.40
C TRP A 296 -5.22 10.08 9.64
N ALA A 297 -6.20 10.96 9.48
CA ALA A 297 -6.60 11.93 10.49
C ALA A 297 -8.02 11.66 10.98
N LYS A 298 -8.18 11.42 12.27
CA LYS A 298 -9.50 11.39 12.90
C LYS A 298 -10.11 12.78 12.81
N ILE A 299 -11.36 12.87 12.37
CA ILE A 299 -12.09 14.12 12.30
C ILE A 299 -12.29 14.63 13.74
N PRO A 300 -11.99 15.92 14.03
CA PRO A 300 -12.20 16.44 15.39
C PRO A 300 -13.66 16.24 15.82
N GLU A 301 -13.86 15.80 17.07
CA GLU A 301 -15.18 15.47 17.61
C GLU A 301 -16.20 16.60 17.52
N TYR A 302 -15.73 17.84 17.54
CA TYR A 302 -16.58 19.00 17.31
C TYR A 302 -17.35 18.92 15.99
N PHE A 303 -16.68 18.47 14.90
CA PHE A 303 -17.35 18.37 13.59
C PHE A 303 -18.27 17.16 13.52
N THR A 304 -17.91 16.04 14.11
CA THR A 304 -18.74 14.84 14.10
C THR A 304 -19.88 14.90 15.10
N LYS A 305 -19.62 15.29 16.36
CA LYS A 305 -20.61 15.27 17.43
C LYS A 305 -21.46 16.55 17.52
N VAL A 306 -20.87 17.74 17.29
CA VAL A 306 -21.60 19.04 17.44
C VAL A 306 -22.18 19.49 16.10
N LYS A 307 -21.43 19.33 14.99
CA LYS A 307 -21.90 19.71 13.64
C LYS A 307 -22.59 18.58 12.89
N GLY A 308 -22.51 17.34 13.38
CA GLY A 308 -23.14 16.16 12.77
C GLY A 308 -22.56 15.75 11.42
N MET A 309 -21.31 16.17 11.10
CA MET A 309 -20.69 15.88 9.80
C MET A 309 -20.17 14.46 9.76
N ASP A 310 -20.50 13.73 8.70
CA ASP A 310 -19.81 12.51 8.31
C ASP A 310 -18.47 12.81 7.59
N SER A 311 -17.71 11.77 7.22
CA SER A 311 -16.40 11.95 6.59
C SER A 311 -16.49 12.58 5.20
N LEU A 312 -17.58 12.36 4.46
CA LEU A 312 -17.81 12.97 3.16
C LEU A 312 -18.15 14.45 3.29
N GLU A 313 -19.05 14.80 4.21
CA GLU A 313 -19.44 16.19 4.49
C GLU A 313 -18.26 17.00 5.01
N PHE A 314 -17.46 16.42 5.92
CA PHE A 314 -16.24 17.06 6.40
C PHE A 314 -15.19 17.26 5.27
N SER A 315 -15.06 16.29 4.37
CA SER A 315 -14.17 16.45 3.20
C SER A 315 -14.65 17.57 2.27
N LYS A 316 -15.97 17.69 2.03
CA LYS A 316 -16.56 18.79 1.27
C LYS A 316 -16.36 20.14 1.99
N PHE A 317 -16.56 20.17 3.31
CA PHE A 317 -16.28 21.37 4.12
C PHE A 317 -14.83 21.84 3.95
N LEU A 318 -13.84 20.95 4.05
CA LEU A 318 -12.44 21.31 3.83
C LEU A 318 -12.18 21.79 2.39
N LEU A 319 -12.84 21.20 1.42
CA LEU A 319 -12.69 21.59 0.01
C LEU A 319 -13.24 23.01 -0.23
N TYR A 320 -14.44 23.29 0.20
CA TYR A 320 -15.11 24.57 -0.09
C TYR A 320 -14.62 25.72 0.81
N GLU A 321 -14.39 25.48 2.10
CA GLU A 321 -14.03 26.52 3.05
C GLU A 321 -12.53 26.73 3.22
N ALA A 322 -11.72 25.68 2.99
CA ALA A 322 -10.26 25.72 3.17
C ALA A 322 -9.48 25.60 1.84
N GLY A 323 -10.13 25.23 0.74
CA GLY A 323 -9.47 24.92 -0.53
C GLY A 323 -8.58 23.67 -0.45
N VAL A 324 -8.91 22.71 0.43
CA VAL A 324 -8.11 21.53 0.71
C VAL A 324 -8.89 20.25 0.39
N ALA A 325 -8.41 19.50 -0.61
CA ALA A 325 -8.99 18.22 -0.98
C ALA A 325 -8.37 17.08 -0.16
N VAL A 326 -9.18 16.37 0.59
CA VAL A 326 -8.83 15.14 1.31
C VAL A 326 -9.71 13.99 0.82
N SER A 327 -9.29 12.75 1.06
CA SER A 327 -10.14 11.60 0.77
C SER A 327 -11.00 11.29 2.01
N PRO A 328 -12.35 11.22 1.87
CA PRO A 328 -13.21 10.81 2.99
C PRO A 328 -12.92 9.36 3.37
N GLY A 329 -12.95 9.07 4.66
CA GLY A 329 -12.61 7.74 5.16
C GLY A 329 -13.58 6.66 4.69
N VAL A 330 -14.87 6.99 4.56
CA VAL A 330 -15.89 6.09 4.00
C VAL A 330 -15.54 5.59 2.59
N GLY A 331 -14.74 6.34 1.82
CA GLY A 331 -14.24 5.92 0.50
C GLY A 331 -13.28 4.72 0.54
N PHE A 332 -12.85 4.31 1.73
CA PHE A 332 -12.03 3.12 1.97
C PHE A 332 -12.82 1.97 2.65
N GLY A 333 -14.13 2.12 2.76
CA GLY A 333 -15.04 1.21 3.42
C GLY A 333 -15.70 1.85 4.66
N LYS A 334 -16.84 1.30 5.07
CA LYS A 334 -17.65 1.86 6.17
C LYS A 334 -16.87 2.04 7.50
N ASN A 335 -15.88 1.19 7.76
CA ASN A 335 -15.04 1.31 8.96
C ASN A 335 -14.05 2.49 8.92
N GLY A 336 -13.95 3.18 7.78
CA GLY A 336 -13.21 4.44 7.66
C GLY A 336 -14.01 5.69 8.03
N GLU A 337 -15.30 5.54 8.38
CA GLU A 337 -16.12 6.66 8.81
C GLU A 337 -15.53 7.34 10.05
N GLY A 338 -15.67 8.68 10.12
CA GLY A 338 -15.05 9.50 11.16
C GLY A 338 -13.58 9.88 10.91
N TRP A 339 -13.02 9.50 9.75
CA TRP A 339 -11.63 9.77 9.38
C TRP A 339 -11.51 10.40 7.99
N VAL A 340 -10.37 11.07 7.75
CA VAL A 340 -9.99 11.56 6.42
C VAL A 340 -8.52 11.23 6.14
N ARG A 341 -8.18 11.04 4.85
CA ARG A 341 -6.80 10.81 4.44
C ARG A 341 -6.23 12.00 3.68
N PHE A 342 -5.17 12.58 4.21
CA PHE A 342 -4.30 13.51 3.45
C PHE A 342 -3.29 12.72 2.61
N ALA A 343 -2.99 13.21 1.41
CA ALA A 343 -1.89 12.73 0.59
C ALA A 343 -0.76 13.78 0.58
N LEU A 344 0.48 13.36 0.84
CA LEU A 344 1.66 14.22 0.94
C LEU A 344 2.27 14.50 -0.45
N VAL A 345 1.43 14.76 -1.45
CA VAL A 345 1.80 14.92 -2.87
C VAL A 345 1.95 16.37 -3.31
N GLU A 346 2.01 17.29 -2.34
CA GLU A 346 2.23 18.71 -2.55
C GLU A 346 3.48 19.18 -1.79
N ASN A 347 4.13 20.25 -2.29
CA ASN A 347 5.32 20.80 -1.65
C ASN A 347 4.99 21.49 -0.31
N GLU A 348 6.03 21.77 0.48
CA GLU A 348 5.87 22.31 1.83
C GLU A 348 5.17 23.69 1.85
N MET A 349 5.30 24.51 0.78
CA MET A 349 4.59 25.79 0.69
C MET A 349 3.08 25.59 0.53
N ARG A 350 2.66 24.64 -0.30
CA ARG A 350 1.25 24.27 -0.48
C ARG A 350 0.69 23.65 0.80
N ILE A 351 1.45 22.84 1.50
CA ILE A 351 1.04 22.29 2.80
C ILE A 351 0.83 23.41 3.82
N LYS A 352 1.75 24.38 3.92
CA LYS A 352 1.57 25.57 4.77
C LYS A 352 0.36 26.40 4.38
N GLN A 353 0.06 26.52 3.09
CA GLN A 353 -1.15 27.19 2.59
C GLN A 353 -2.40 26.43 3.00
N ALA A 354 -2.41 25.09 2.86
CA ALA A 354 -3.51 24.24 3.28
C ALA A 354 -3.82 24.40 4.78
N ILE A 355 -2.79 24.37 5.65
CA ILE A 355 -2.93 24.57 7.08
C ILE A 355 -3.55 25.93 7.40
N ARG A 356 -3.13 27.01 6.73
CA ARG A 356 -3.73 28.34 6.89
C ARG A 356 -5.21 28.37 6.47
N GLY A 357 -5.55 27.69 5.36
CA GLY A 357 -6.93 27.54 4.90
C GLY A 357 -7.79 26.81 5.92
N ILE A 358 -7.32 25.66 6.42
CA ILE A 358 -8.01 24.87 7.45
C ILE A 358 -8.20 25.70 8.74
N ARG A 359 -7.17 26.39 9.21
CA ARG A 359 -7.28 27.27 10.37
C ARG A 359 -8.37 28.33 10.22
N LYS A 360 -8.43 28.99 9.05
CA LYS A 360 -9.45 29.99 8.74
C LYS A 360 -10.85 29.37 8.73
N ALA A 361 -11.01 28.19 8.09
CA ALA A 361 -12.27 27.47 8.02
C ALA A 361 -12.74 27.04 9.43
N PHE A 362 -11.85 26.48 10.25
CA PHE A 362 -12.17 26.07 11.63
C PHE A 362 -12.65 27.25 12.49
N ARG A 363 -11.97 28.39 12.43
CA ARG A 363 -12.37 29.60 13.16
C ARG A 363 -13.78 30.10 12.80
N LYS A 364 -14.16 30.00 11.51
CA LYS A 364 -15.51 30.39 11.06
C LYS A 364 -16.62 29.53 11.71
N THR A 365 -16.32 28.28 12.07
CA THR A 365 -17.30 27.35 12.65
C THR A 365 -17.42 27.49 14.17
N GLY A 366 -16.55 28.27 14.82
CA GLY A 366 -16.45 28.34 16.28
C GLY A 366 -15.57 27.24 16.90
N PHE A 367 -14.85 26.46 16.08
CA PHE A 367 -13.81 25.56 16.57
C PHE A 367 -12.61 26.40 17.01
N TYR A 368 -12.41 26.53 18.29
CA TYR A 368 -11.29 27.21 18.91
C TYR A 368 -10.33 26.16 19.49
N ASP A 369 -9.04 26.41 19.31
CA ASP A 369 -7.99 25.66 19.98
C ASP A 369 -8.12 25.91 21.50
N ALA A 370 -8.42 24.86 22.27
CA ALA A 370 -8.44 24.92 23.73
C ALA A 370 -7.02 24.99 24.34
N GLY A 371 -6.03 25.40 23.55
CA GLY A 371 -4.61 25.44 23.87
C GLY A 371 -3.90 26.69 23.35
N GLY A 372 -4.56 27.86 23.44
CA GLY A 372 -3.91 29.17 23.23
C GLY A 372 -3.36 29.72 24.49
#